data_ff1d9c8d3cffdcdb14284d5f4057464b
#
_entry.id   ff1d9c8d3cffdcdb14284d5f4057464b
#
_cell.length_a   1.000
_cell.length_b   1.000
_cell.length_c   1.000
_cell.angle_alpha   90.00
_cell.angle_beta   90.00
_cell.angle_gamma   90.00
#
_symmetry.space_group_name_H-M   'P 1'
#
loop_
_entity.id
_entity.type
_entity.pdbx_description
1 polymer ?
#
loop_
_entity_poly.entity_id
_entity_poly.type
_entity_poly.pdbx_seq_one_letter_code
_entity_poly.pdbx_strand_id
1 'polypeptide(L)'
;VAGRAGRRESEGVVIIQTSEPDNPVIGWVARGDYEAMVRCELADRHAFSYPPYSRLFQLTMRCEDLTLLRQGALFLADAMRAKFGRRVAGPVAPPIDKIRGQYIVRIMLKIENGRSMARARELLREALAQFGAEKEFKTINIAIDVDAQ
;
A
#
# COMPACT_ATOMS: atom_id res chain seq x y z
N VAL A 1 -18.12 -17.24 -1.61
CA VAL A 1 -18.57 -18.24 -0.61
C VAL A 1 -20.09 -18.37 -0.65
N ALA A 2 -20.86 -17.25 -0.65
CA ALA A 2 -22.33 -17.26 -0.64
C ALA A 2 -22.95 -18.09 -1.79
N GLY A 3 -22.40 -18.04 -3.01
CA GLY A 3 -22.87 -18.82 -4.16
C GLY A 3 -22.66 -20.33 -4.08
N ARG A 4 -22.13 -20.86 -2.96
CA ARG A 4 -22.00 -22.31 -2.70
C ARG A 4 -22.93 -22.81 -1.59
N ALA A 5 -23.63 -21.92 -0.90
CA ALA A 5 -24.69 -22.27 0.03
C ALA A 5 -25.96 -22.63 -0.76
N GLY A 6 -26.67 -23.70 -0.40
CA GLY A 6 -27.93 -24.08 -1.05
C GLY A 6 -27.80 -24.92 -2.32
N ARG A 7 -27.07 -26.03 -2.27
CA ARG A 7 -27.14 -27.08 -3.32
C ARG A 7 -28.22 -28.10 -2.90
N ARG A 8 -29.29 -28.21 -3.68
CA ARG A 8 -30.50 -29.02 -3.56
C ARG A 8 -31.59 -28.37 -2.68
N GLU A 9 -32.63 -27.84 -3.31
CA GLU A 9 -33.98 -27.54 -2.81
C GLU A 9 -34.13 -26.77 -1.47
N SER A 10 -33.05 -26.38 -0.80
CA SER A 10 -33.08 -25.54 0.40
C SER A 10 -32.30 -24.25 0.20
N GLU A 11 -32.88 -23.14 0.62
CA GLU A 11 -32.19 -21.86 0.65
C GLU A 11 -30.98 -21.96 1.58
N GLY A 12 -29.79 -21.62 1.06
CA GLY A 12 -28.58 -21.60 1.86
C GLY A 12 -28.51 -20.33 2.70
N VAL A 13 -28.26 -20.47 3.99
CA VAL A 13 -28.04 -19.34 4.90
C VAL A 13 -26.54 -19.04 4.98
N VAL A 14 -26.19 -17.78 4.80
CA VAL A 14 -24.83 -17.26 5.00
C VAL A 14 -24.85 -16.28 6.15
N ILE A 15 -24.03 -16.53 7.17
CA ILE A 15 -23.90 -15.67 8.34
C ILE A 15 -22.60 -14.89 8.23
N ILE A 16 -22.69 -13.56 8.34
CA ILE A 16 -21.55 -12.67 8.42
C ILE A 16 -21.34 -12.24 9.86
N GLN A 17 -20.24 -12.68 10.48
CA GLN A 17 -19.85 -12.22 11.79
C GLN A 17 -18.91 -11.02 11.68
N THR A 18 -19.24 -9.92 12.34
CA THR A 18 -18.45 -8.68 12.32
C THR A 18 -18.53 -7.95 13.65
N SER A 19 -17.48 -7.21 13.99
CA SER A 19 -17.47 -6.25 15.10
C SER A 19 -18.08 -4.90 14.73
N GLU A 20 -18.32 -4.65 13.43
CA GLU A 20 -18.83 -3.39 12.87
C GLU A 20 -20.10 -3.63 12.05
N PRO A 21 -21.25 -3.96 12.67
CA PRO A 21 -22.48 -4.30 11.95
C PRO A 21 -23.04 -3.13 11.12
N ASP A 22 -22.75 -1.89 11.54
CA ASP A 22 -23.19 -0.67 10.87
C ASP A 22 -22.31 -0.26 9.67
N ASN A 23 -21.24 -1.00 9.39
CA ASN A 23 -20.38 -0.74 8.23
C ASN A 23 -21.20 -0.89 6.94
N PRO A 24 -21.27 0.14 6.08
CA PRO A 24 -22.09 0.13 4.86
C PRO A 24 -21.81 -1.07 3.95
N VAL A 25 -20.57 -1.56 3.94
CA VAL A 25 -20.15 -2.73 3.15
C VAL A 25 -20.96 -3.96 3.53
N ILE A 26 -21.20 -4.17 4.84
CA ILE A 26 -22.00 -5.31 5.33
C ILE A 26 -23.43 -5.23 4.78
N GLY A 27 -24.01 -4.03 4.79
CA GLY A 27 -25.35 -3.79 4.25
C GLY A 27 -25.42 -4.06 2.73
N TRP A 28 -24.43 -3.64 1.95
CA TRP A 28 -24.39 -3.91 0.51
C TRP A 28 -24.22 -5.40 0.22
N VAL A 29 -23.33 -6.07 0.95
CA VAL A 29 -23.11 -7.53 0.80
C VAL A 29 -24.40 -8.30 1.14
N ALA A 30 -25.09 -7.95 2.23
CA ALA A 30 -26.33 -8.61 2.65
C ALA A 30 -27.46 -8.46 1.62
N ARG A 31 -27.51 -7.33 0.91
CA ARG A 31 -28.51 -7.08 -0.15
C ARG A 31 -28.06 -7.50 -1.55
N GLY A 32 -26.83 -7.96 -1.70
CA GLY A 32 -26.25 -8.26 -3.02
C GLY A 32 -26.03 -7.01 -3.89
N ASP A 33 -25.96 -5.81 -3.29
CA ASP A 33 -25.80 -4.54 -4.00
C ASP A 33 -24.33 -4.28 -4.34
N TYR A 34 -23.83 -5.05 -5.29
CA TYR A 34 -22.43 -4.97 -5.76
C TYR A 34 -22.13 -3.60 -6.39
N GLU A 35 -23.10 -3.01 -7.11
CA GLU A 35 -22.88 -1.73 -7.78
C GLU A 35 -22.69 -0.57 -6.79
N ALA A 36 -23.48 -0.50 -5.72
CA ALA A 36 -23.31 0.50 -4.69
C ALA A 36 -21.95 0.36 -3.99
N MET A 37 -21.54 -0.87 -3.68
CA MET A 37 -20.23 -1.16 -3.09
C MET A 37 -19.10 -0.69 -4.01
N VAL A 38 -19.13 -1.03 -5.30
CA VAL A 38 -18.11 -0.63 -6.26
C VAL A 38 -18.06 0.89 -6.44
N ARG A 39 -19.23 1.56 -6.55
CA ARG A 39 -19.25 3.04 -6.67
C ARG A 39 -18.61 3.72 -5.46
N CYS A 40 -18.90 3.27 -4.26
CA CYS A 40 -18.33 3.84 -3.04
C CYS A 40 -16.81 3.60 -2.99
N GLU A 41 -16.38 2.36 -3.21
CA GLU A 41 -14.96 2.00 -3.21
C GLU A 41 -14.18 2.79 -4.28
N LEU A 42 -14.72 2.95 -5.48
CA LEU A 42 -14.07 3.73 -6.52
C LEU A 42 -14.00 5.22 -6.19
N ALA A 43 -15.03 5.76 -5.54
CA ALA A 43 -15.02 7.16 -5.09
C ALA A 43 -13.91 7.40 -4.06
N ASP A 44 -13.77 6.51 -3.07
CA ASP A 44 -12.72 6.59 -2.07
C ASP A 44 -11.32 6.42 -2.70
N ARG A 45 -11.16 5.45 -3.59
CA ARG A 45 -9.90 5.24 -4.33
C ARG A 45 -9.52 6.45 -5.16
N HIS A 46 -10.49 7.11 -5.78
CA HIS A 46 -10.25 8.35 -6.51
C HIS A 46 -9.81 9.49 -5.58
N ALA A 47 -10.55 9.71 -4.48
CA ALA A 47 -10.27 10.76 -3.51
C ALA A 47 -8.86 10.63 -2.90
N PHE A 48 -8.43 9.39 -2.63
CA PHE A 48 -7.12 9.09 -2.03
C PHE A 48 -6.03 8.76 -3.06
N SER A 49 -6.31 8.88 -4.36
CA SER A 49 -5.36 8.54 -5.44
C SER A 49 -4.82 7.11 -5.26
N TYR A 50 -5.71 6.13 -5.15
CA TYR A 50 -5.38 4.70 -5.18
C TYR A 50 -5.67 4.10 -6.57
N PRO A 51 -5.10 2.92 -6.90
CA PRO A 51 -5.45 2.21 -8.12
C PRO A 51 -6.98 1.98 -8.24
N PRO A 52 -7.58 2.14 -9.42
CA PRO A 52 -6.97 2.26 -10.75
C PRO A 52 -6.58 3.69 -11.17
N TYR A 53 -6.73 4.69 -10.32
CA TYR A 53 -6.49 6.11 -10.65
C TYR A 53 -5.01 6.52 -10.57
N SER A 54 -4.19 5.71 -9.91
CA SER A 54 -2.74 5.89 -9.82
C SER A 54 -2.01 4.54 -9.84
N ARG A 55 -0.70 4.60 -10.07
CA ARG A 55 0.22 3.50 -9.81
C ARG A 55 0.86 3.68 -8.44
N LEU A 56 0.93 2.61 -7.67
CA LEU A 56 1.59 2.59 -6.37
C LEU A 56 2.95 1.91 -6.47
N PHE A 57 3.96 2.56 -5.91
CA PHE A 57 5.26 1.93 -5.62
C PHE A 57 5.39 1.85 -4.11
N GLN A 58 5.43 0.66 -3.57
CA GLN A 58 5.68 0.42 -2.17
C GLN A 58 7.14 0.01 -1.98
N LEU A 59 7.91 0.83 -1.28
CA LEU A 59 9.27 0.52 -0.88
C LEU A 59 9.21 -0.05 0.54
N THR A 60 9.60 -1.30 0.70
CA THR A 60 9.70 -1.98 1.99
C THR A 60 11.18 -2.05 2.38
N MET A 61 11.54 -1.33 3.43
CA MET A 61 12.88 -1.28 3.98
C MET A 61 13.00 -2.18 5.20
N ARG A 62 14.09 -2.93 5.33
CA ARG A 62 14.33 -3.89 6.43
C ARG A 62 15.74 -3.77 6.96
N CYS A 63 15.88 -3.80 8.29
CA CYS A 63 17.16 -3.81 8.99
C CYS A 63 17.00 -4.42 10.39
N GLU A 64 18.07 -4.98 10.95
CA GLU A 64 18.08 -5.46 12.33
C GLU A 64 18.19 -4.31 13.34
N ASP A 65 18.82 -3.20 12.94
CA ASP A 65 18.93 -1.97 13.72
C ASP A 65 17.79 -1.01 13.38
N LEU A 66 16.91 -0.78 14.36
CA LEU A 66 15.76 0.12 14.21
C LEU A 66 16.17 1.59 14.04
N THR A 67 17.23 2.02 14.73
CA THR A 67 17.69 3.41 14.68
C THR A 67 18.24 3.72 13.29
N LEU A 68 19.10 2.85 12.79
CA LEU A 68 19.66 2.94 11.45
C LEU A 68 18.56 2.89 10.38
N LEU A 69 17.59 1.97 10.54
CA LEU A 69 16.46 1.85 9.62
C LEU A 69 15.62 3.13 9.55
N ARG A 70 15.34 3.76 10.70
CA ARG A 70 14.59 5.03 10.76
C ARG A 70 15.36 6.17 10.09
N GLN A 71 16.66 6.29 10.35
CA GLN A 71 17.52 7.29 9.71
C GLN A 71 17.57 7.11 8.19
N GLY A 72 17.82 5.91 7.72
CA GLY A 72 17.86 5.59 6.29
C GLY A 72 16.50 5.79 5.62
N ALA A 73 15.39 5.43 6.30
CA ALA A 73 14.05 5.64 5.76
C ALA A 73 13.69 7.12 5.62
N LEU A 74 14.08 7.96 6.58
CA LEU A 74 13.91 9.41 6.49
C LEU A 74 14.74 9.99 5.34
N PHE A 75 16.02 9.62 5.25
CA PHE A 75 16.92 10.05 4.18
C PHE A 75 16.33 9.72 2.79
N LEU A 76 15.91 8.47 2.58
CA LEU A 76 15.32 8.04 1.31
C LEU A 76 14.01 8.77 1.02
N ALA A 77 13.14 8.92 2.03
CA ALA A 77 11.87 9.63 1.86
C ALA A 77 12.10 11.09 1.47
N ASP A 78 13.08 11.76 2.03
CA ASP A 78 13.40 13.16 1.71
C ASP A 78 14.02 13.30 0.30
N ALA A 79 14.92 12.38 -0.09
CA ALA A 79 15.43 12.30 -1.46
C ALA A 79 14.31 12.07 -2.48
N MET A 80 13.33 11.21 -2.14
CA MET A 80 12.15 11.00 -2.97
C MET A 80 11.22 12.22 -2.98
N ARG A 81 10.97 12.87 -1.85
CA ARG A 81 10.12 14.08 -1.76
C ARG A 81 10.68 15.24 -2.57
N ALA A 82 11.99 15.40 -2.62
CA ALA A 82 12.65 16.41 -3.47
C ALA A 82 12.28 16.25 -4.96
N LYS A 83 12.00 15.02 -5.41
CA LYS A 83 11.67 14.69 -6.80
C LYS A 83 10.17 14.58 -7.08
N PHE A 84 9.41 14.05 -6.12
CA PHE A 84 7.99 13.69 -6.30
C PHE A 84 7.03 14.54 -5.46
N GLY A 85 7.52 15.34 -4.52
CA GLY A 85 6.69 16.19 -3.67
C GLY A 85 5.72 15.38 -2.81
N ARG A 86 4.46 15.80 -2.80
CA ARG A 86 3.37 15.20 -1.99
C ARG A 86 2.96 13.78 -2.40
N ARG A 87 3.51 13.24 -3.48
CA ARG A 87 3.27 11.86 -3.94
C ARG A 87 3.93 10.81 -3.06
N VAL A 88 4.84 11.23 -2.18
CA VAL A 88 5.56 10.35 -1.25
C VAL A 88 4.88 10.38 0.11
N ALA A 89 4.36 9.24 0.55
CA ALA A 89 3.79 9.03 1.87
C ALA A 89 4.71 8.12 2.72
N GLY A 90 4.74 8.35 4.02
CA GLY A 90 5.65 7.67 4.94
C GLY A 90 6.92 8.48 5.19
N PRO A 91 7.97 7.90 5.83
CA PRO A 91 8.04 6.48 6.22
C PRO A 91 7.09 6.12 7.36
N VAL A 92 6.52 4.93 7.31
CA VAL A 92 5.63 4.40 8.37
C VAL A 92 6.01 2.95 8.72
N ALA A 93 5.89 2.60 10.00
CA ALA A 93 5.96 1.21 10.43
C ALA A 93 4.63 0.51 10.13
N PRO A 94 4.63 -0.70 9.55
CA PRO A 94 3.40 -1.50 9.40
C PRO A 94 2.93 -2.02 10.77
N PRO A 95 1.67 -2.53 10.88
CA PRO A 95 1.15 -3.10 12.12
C PRO A 95 2.03 -4.24 12.68
N ILE A 96 2.65 -5.03 11.79
CA ILE A 96 3.71 -5.98 12.15
C ILE A 96 5.03 -5.36 11.68
N ASP A 97 5.72 -4.71 12.61
CA ASP A 97 6.92 -3.91 12.33
C ASP A 97 8.23 -4.69 12.49
N LYS A 98 8.15 -5.96 12.95
CA LYS A 98 9.32 -6.84 13.10
C LYS A 98 9.01 -8.26 12.65
N ILE A 99 9.75 -8.78 11.68
CA ILE A 99 9.64 -10.14 11.16
C ILE A 99 11.04 -10.77 11.09
N ARG A 100 11.20 -11.97 11.69
CA ARG A 100 12.48 -12.74 11.67
C ARG A 100 13.68 -11.91 12.15
N GLY A 101 13.49 -11.11 13.20
CA GLY A 101 14.54 -10.27 13.77
C GLY A 101 14.75 -8.93 13.06
N GLN A 102 14.19 -8.70 11.88
CA GLN A 102 14.33 -7.46 11.12
C GLN A 102 13.14 -6.53 11.32
N TYR A 103 13.41 -5.28 11.62
CA TYR A 103 12.41 -4.20 11.63
C TYR A 103 12.04 -3.83 10.21
N ILE A 104 10.80 -3.33 10.04
CA ILE A 104 10.22 -3.01 8.73
C ILE A 104 9.70 -1.58 8.76
N VAL A 105 10.03 -0.81 7.73
CA VAL A 105 9.47 0.51 7.45
C VAL A 105 9.04 0.55 5.99
N ARG A 106 7.93 1.22 5.70
CA ARG A 106 7.39 1.38 4.36
C ARG A 106 7.35 2.84 3.93
N ILE A 107 7.71 3.08 2.68
CA ILE A 107 7.51 4.35 1.97
C ILE A 107 6.62 4.04 0.77
N MET A 108 5.63 4.88 0.52
CA MET A 108 4.72 4.74 -0.61
C MET A 108 4.87 5.91 -1.55
N LEU A 109 5.01 5.63 -2.84
CA LEU A 109 5.00 6.62 -3.90
C LEU A 109 3.77 6.39 -4.79
N LYS A 110 2.94 7.42 -4.96
CA LYS A 110 1.74 7.41 -5.81
C LYS A 110 2.00 8.21 -7.08
N ILE A 111 1.82 7.61 -8.25
CA ILE A 111 1.95 8.29 -9.55
C ILE A 111 0.60 8.26 -10.24
N GLU A 112 0.01 9.44 -10.45
CA GLU A 112 -1.29 9.59 -11.09
C GLU A 112 -1.23 9.11 -12.55
N ASN A 113 -2.34 8.57 -13.04
CA ASN A 113 -2.49 8.19 -14.44
C ASN A 113 -2.25 9.41 -15.34
N GLY A 114 -1.65 9.17 -16.52
CA GLY A 114 -1.27 10.25 -17.46
C GLY A 114 0.12 10.82 -17.24
N ARG A 115 0.80 10.47 -16.13
CA ARG A 115 2.22 10.81 -15.93
C ARG A 115 3.14 9.79 -16.60
N SER A 116 4.30 10.25 -17.06
CA SER A 116 5.31 9.37 -17.66
C SER A 116 5.88 8.41 -16.62
N MET A 117 5.55 7.11 -16.74
CA MET A 117 6.10 6.06 -15.89
C MET A 117 7.61 5.85 -16.11
N ALA A 118 8.10 6.11 -17.34
CA ALA A 118 9.53 6.05 -17.63
C ALA A 118 10.27 7.10 -16.80
N ARG A 119 9.77 8.36 -16.81
CA ARG A 119 10.37 9.43 -16.01
C ARG A 119 10.25 9.16 -14.50
N ALA A 120 9.14 8.64 -14.04
CA ALA A 120 8.97 8.28 -12.62
C ALA A 120 10.00 7.23 -12.18
N ARG A 121 10.21 6.18 -12.98
CA ARG A 121 11.24 5.15 -12.71
C ARG A 121 12.65 5.70 -12.71
N GLU A 122 12.95 6.63 -13.61
CA GLU A 122 14.26 7.30 -13.67
C GLU A 122 14.52 8.11 -12.39
N LEU A 123 13.59 8.98 -12.00
CA LEU A 123 13.68 9.77 -10.77
C LEU A 123 13.77 8.89 -9.50
N LEU A 124 13.04 7.77 -9.47
CA LEU A 124 13.13 6.81 -8.37
C LEU A 124 14.52 6.16 -8.31
N ARG A 125 15.08 5.76 -9.45
CA ARG A 125 16.45 5.22 -9.52
C ARG A 125 17.49 6.24 -9.04
N GLU A 126 17.34 7.51 -9.38
CA GLU A 126 18.22 8.57 -8.89
C GLU A 126 18.15 8.70 -7.35
N ALA A 127 16.95 8.66 -6.75
CA ALA A 127 16.78 8.70 -5.29
C ALA A 127 17.43 7.47 -4.61
N LEU A 128 17.23 6.29 -5.20
CA LEU A 128 17.84 5.05 -4.72
C LEU A 128 19.37 5.06 -4.88
N ALA A 129 19.90 5.66 -5.95
CA ALA A 129 21.34 5.80 -6.14
C ALA A 129 21.96 6.74 -5.09
N GLN A 130 21.28 7.84 -4.75
CA GLN A 130 21.70 8.72 -3.66
C GLN A 130 21.73 7.96 -2.32
N PHE A 131 20.69 7.19 -2.01
CA PHE A 131 20.64 6.34 -0.82
C PHE A 131 21.78 5.30 -0.81
N GLY A 132 22.02 4.62 -1.93
CA GLY A 132 23.06 3.59 -2.07
C GLY A 132 24.49 4.13 -1.99
N ALA A 133 24.69 5.44 -2.20
CA ALA A 133 25.99 6.08 -2.04
C ALA A 133 26.39 6.23 -0.55
N GLU A 134 25.40 6.26 0.36
CA GLU A 134 25.63 6.37 1.80
C GLU A 134 26.09 5.03 2.38
N LYS A 135 27.36 5.00 2.80
CA LYS A 135 27.99 3.77 3.29
C LYS A 135 27.34 3.23 4.57
N GLU A 136 26.78 4.10 5.39
CA GLU A 136 26.11 3.74 6.64
C GLU A 136 24.84 2.91 6.44
N PHE A 137 24.13 3.09 5.31
CA PHE A 137 22.86 2.41 5.03
C PHE A 137 22.99 1.08 4.28
N LYS A 138 24.21 0.57 4.09
CA LYS A 138 24.48 -0.65 3.31
C LYS A 138 23.80 -1.92 3.84
N THR A 139 23.48 -1.96 5.14
CA THR A 139 22.81 -3.10 5.77
C THR A 139 21.29 -3.04 5.65
N ILE A 140 20.74 -1.93 5.13
CA ILE A 140 19.31 -1.78 4.91
C ILE A 140 18.93 -2.42 3.57
N ASN A 141 18.08 -3.42 3.62
CA ASN A 141 17.51 -4.05 2.43
C ASN A 141 16.26 -3.30 1.99
N ILE A 142 16.14 -3.02 0.69
CA ILE A 142 14.97 -2.37 0.09
C ILE A 142 14.36 -3.30 -0.94
N ALA A 143 13.08 -3.63 -0.77
CA ALA A 143 12.25 -4.29 -1.78
C ALA A 143 11.24 -3.28 -2.32
N ILE A 144 10.98 -3.32 -3.63
CA ILE A 144 10.05 -2.42 -4.31
C ILE A 144 8.98 -3.27 -4.97
N ASP A 145 7.74 -3.07 -4.54
CA ASP A 145 6.56 -3.68 -5.14
C ASP A 145 5.77 -2.62 -5.89
N VAL A 146 5.27 -2.97 -7.07
CA VAL A 146 4.44 -2.08 -7.89
C VAL A 146 3.01 -2.61 -7.85
N ASP A 147 2.05 -1.72 -7.53
CA ASP A 147 0.63 -2.05 -7.36
C ASP A 147 0.41 -3.20 -6.37
N ALA A 148 1.20 -3.27 -5.29
CA ALA A 148 1.03 -4.23 -4.21
C ALA A 148 -0.36 -4.07 -3.57
N GLN A 149 -1.09 -5.18 -3.51
CA GLN A 149 -2.41 -5.29 -2.86
C GLN A 149 -2.26 -5.79 -1.44
#